data_b197e9b69a6f97d35e1e7dc060008534
#
_entry.id   b197e9b69a6f97d35e1e7dc060008534
#
_cell.length_a   1.000
_cell.length_b   1.000
_cell.length_c   1.000
_cell.angle_alpha   90.00
_cell.angle_beta   90.00
_cell.angle_gamma   90.00
#
_symmetry.space_group_name_H-M   'P 1'
#
loop_
_entity.id
_entity.type
_entity.pdbx_description
1 polymer ?
#
loop_
_entity_poly.entity_id
_entity_poly.type
_entity_poly.pdbx_seq_one_letter_code
_entity_poly.pdbx_strand_id
1 'polypeptide(L)'
;MAGVEIKEDKFVYSHHAKDPAYLKLCNAFDIVRIHLFGDEDETKSFRAMADFASRDETVKLLILEKKQEAAETDFCFTDGDDTWKKKLEYEPRSMVLKNNLHNITLIMENDPNLKGIVFNQLADGLEIKGEVPWKHPARFWRDADDAQLISFVDSHYGSFSERNYRIAVTKVTDDRSYHPIREMFESLPPWDKVRRAETVLIDYLGAEDNRYVRAVTRKSLCAAYMRVHYPGIKFDNMIVLNGAQGIGKSTLISSLGGEWFSDSLALSDMNDKTAAEKLQGYWILEIGELAGMKKADIDKVKAFISRQDDKYRASFGRRVTPHPRQCVFFGTTNSENGYLRDITGNRRFWNVKVTGQGKCKPWEMTAEVVRQIWAEVAEIARSGEKL
;
A
#
# COMPACT_ATOMS: atom_id res chain seq x y z
N MET A 1 35.80 55.93 -25.69
CA MET A 1 35.29 55.04 -24.64
C MET A 1 35.33 53.63 -25.20
N ALA A 2 36.14 52.77 -24.63
CA ALA A 2 36.13 51.34 -25.00
C ALA A 2 34.87 50.74 -24.38
N GLY A 3 33.92 50.41 -25.19
CA GLY A 3 32.63 49.92 -24.76
C GLY A 3 32.56 48.40 -24.87
N VAL A 4 31.62 47.85 -24.16
CA VAL A 4 31.11 46.47 -24.32
C VAL A 4 29.88 46.60 -25.22
N GLU A 5 29.81 45.81 -26.29
CA GLU A 5 28.71 45.73 -27.20
C GLU A 5 27.93 44.43 -26.97
N ILE A 6 26.59 44.55 -26.81
CA ILE A 6 25.71 43.39 -26.72
C ILE A 6 25.13 43.13 -28.12
N LYS A 7 25.28 41.90 -28.65
CA LYS A 7 24.78 41.47 -29.94
C LYS A 7 23.67 40.40 -29.78
N GLU A 8 22.55 40.61 -30.47
CA GLU A 8 21.43 39.68 -30.49
C GLU A 8 20.88 39.31 -29.11
N ASP A 9 21.06 40.19 -28.11
CA ASP A 9 20.67 39.92 -26.70
C ASP A 9 21.26 38.66 -26.10
N LYS A 10 22.25 38.04 -26.76
CA LYS A 10 22.85 36.72 -26.35
C LYS A 10 24.34 36.75 -26.27
N PHE A 11 25.02 37.65 -26.96
CA PHE A 11 26.44 37.69 -27.04
C PHE A 11 26.99 39.04 -26.59
N VAL A 12 28.16 39.01 -25.98
CA VAL A 12 28.93 40.19 -25.54
C VAL A 12 30.24 40.24 -26.31
N TYR A 13 30.59 41.43 -26.80
CA TYR A 13 31.87 41.70 -27.44
C TYR A 13 32.56 42.89 -26.77
N SER A 14 33.78 42.66 -26.25
CA SER A 14 34.52 43.69 -25.56
C SER A 14 35.57 44.30 -26.44
N HIS A 15 35.59 45.65 -26.52
CA HIS A 15 36.58 46.46 -27.20
C HIS A 15 37.68 46.95 -26.24
N HIS A 16 37.63 46.54 -24.96
CA HIS A 16 38.59 47.06 -23.95
C HIS A 16 39.79 46.15 -23.85
N ALA A 17 40.99 46.65 -24.21
CA ALA A 17 42.22 45.90 -24.31
C ALA A 17 42.71 45.26 -22.99
N LYS A 18 42.20 45.67 -21.84
CA LYS A 18 42.48 45.05 -20.53
C LYS A 18 41.44 44.01 -20.10
N ASP A 19 40.41 43.80 -20.91
CA ASP A 19 39.38 42.82 -20.65
C ASP A 19 39.89 41.42 -21.03
N PRO A 20 39.84 40.41 -20.17
CA PRO A 20 40.20 39.04 -20.54
C PRO A 20 39.46 38.48 -21.76
N ALA A 21 38.25 39.02 -22.04
CA ALA A 21 37.42 38.68 -23.21
C ALA A 21 37.62 39.64 -24.40
N TYR A 22 38.73 40.41 -24.45
CA TYR A 22 39.03 41.39 -25.49
C TYR A 22 38.98 40.79 -26.88
N LEU A 23 38.23 41.41 -27.79
CA LEU A 23 38.00 41.00 -29.18
C LEU A 23 37.42 39.58 -29.35
N LYS A 24 36.75 39.04 -28.35
CA LYS A 24 36.06 37.77 -28.43
C LYS A 24 34.55 37.98 -28.40
N LEU A 25 33.85 37.25 -29.23
CA LEU A 25 32.37 37.14 -29.17
C LEU A 25 32.02 36.06 -28.19
N CYS A 26 31.53 36.43 -27.02
CA CYS A 26 31.30 35.52 -25.90
C CYS A 26 29.81 35.47 -25.55
N ASN A 27 29.29 34.29 -25.30
CA ASN A 27 28.00 34.11 -24.63
C ASN A 27 28.17 34.30 -23.11
N ALA A 28 27.06 34.23 -22.33
CA ALA A 28 27.11 34.44 -20.89
C ALA A 28 28.03 33.41 -20.19
N PHE A 29 28.06 32.17 -20.65
CA PHE A 29 28.95 31.11 -20.13
C PHE A 29 30.44 31.48 -20.35
N ASP A 30 30.76 31.87 -21.59
CA ASP A 30 32.17 32.25 -21.93
C ASP A 30 32.66 33.45 -21.16
N ILE A 31 31.81 34.45 -20.95
CA ILE A 31 32.18 35.64 -20.17
C ILE A 31 32.53 35.22 -18.74
N VAL A 32 31.67 34.46 -18.06
CA VAL A 32 31.93 33.98 -16.71
C VAL A 32 33.18 33.09 -16.66
N ARG A 33 33.32 32.18 -17.62
CA ARG A 33 34.46 31.26 -17.72
C ARG A 33 35.80 32.02 -17.85
N ILE A 34 35.89 32.94 -18.80
CA ILE A 34 37.11 33.66 -19.11
C ILE A 34 37.53 34.57 -17.93
N HIS A 35 36.56 35.27 -17.31
CA HIS A 35 36.83 36.17 -16.22
C HIS A 35 37.19 35.47 -14.91
N LEU A 36 36.57 34.34 -14.59
CA LEU A 36 36.84 33.64 -13.36
C LEU A 36 37.97 32.61 -13.45
N PHE A 37 38.15 31.98 -14.60
CA PHE A 37 39.07 30.84 -14.76
C PHE A 37 40.14 31.03 -15.81
N GLY A 38 40.15 32.19 -16.50
CA GLY A 38 41.10 32.47 -17.56
C GLY A 38 40.81 31.74 -18.87
N ASP A 39 41.66 31.96 -19.89
CA ASP A 39 41.51 31.38 -21.24
C ASP A 39 42.85 30.84 -21.80
N GLU A 40 43.91 30.83 -20.99
CA GLU A 40 45.23 30.32 -21.39
C GLU A 40 45.25 28.80 -21.59
N ASP A 41 44.54 28.08 -20.72
CA ASP A 41 44.27 26.63 -20.86
C ASP A 41 42.77 26.40 -20.92
N GLU A 42 42.26 26.37 -22.14
CA GLU A 42 40.84 26.26 -22.40
C GLU A 42 40.24 25.02 -21.76
N THR A 43 40.93 23.89 -21.77
CA THR A 43 40.45 22.64 -21.17
C THR A 43 40.28 22.72 -19.68
N LYS A 44 41.25 23.37 -18.96
CA LYS A 44 41.13 23.57 -17.52
C LYS A 44 40.07 24.59 -17.18
N SER A 45 39.98 25.65 -17.97
CA SER A 45 39.01 26.72 -17.81
C SER A 45 37.59 26.18 -17.98
N PHE A 46 37.31 25.39 -18.99
CA PHE A 46 36.01 24.74 -19.17
C PHE A 46 35.68 23.78 -18.02
N ARG A 47 36.64 23.00 -17.54
CA ARG A 47 36.39 22.12 -16.36
C ARG A 47 36.05 22.92 -15.11
N ALA A 48 36.80 24.00 -14.83
CA ALA A 48 36.54 24.85 -13.68
C ALA A 48 35.17 25.54 -13.76
N MET A 49 34.78 26.00 -14.97
CA MET A 49 33.46 26.58 -15.21
C MET A 49 32.33 25.54 -15.06
N ALA A 50 32.53 24.34 -15.55
CA ALA A 50 31.56 23.26 -15.37
C ALA A 50 31.38 22.90 -13.89
N ASP A 51 32.46 22.80 -13.15
CA ASP A 51 32.41 22.59 -11.69
C ASP A 51 31.74 23.77 -10.94
N PHE A 52 31.94 25.01 -11.39
CA PHE A 52 31.25 26.17 -10.86
C PHE A 52 29.76 26.14 -11.15
N ALA A 53 29.37 25.95 -12.41
CA ALA A 53 27.96 25.86 -12.84
C ALA A 53 27.22 24.71 -12.14
N SER A 54 27.89 23.57 -11.91
CA SER A 54 27.29 22.42 -11.23
C SER A 54 26.89 22.68 -9.77
N ARG A 55 27.40 23.74 -9.16
CA ARG A 55 27.08 24.15 -7.80
C ARG A 55 25.96 25.20 -7.76
N ASP A 56 25.69 25.86 -8.88
CA ASP A 56 24.64 26.86 -8.97
C ASP A 56 23.25 26.23 -8.98
N GLU A 57 22.40 26.66 -8.04
CA GLU A 57 21.05 26.10 -7.87
C GLU A 57 20.14 26.40 -9.07
N THR A 58 20.28 27.57 -9.69
CA THR A 58 19.47 27.97 -10.85
C THR A 58 19.79 27.11 -12.07
N VAL A 59 21.09 26.86 -12.31
CA VAL A 59 21.55 26.01 -13.41
C VAL A 59 21.06 24.58 -13.24
N LYS A 60 21.10 24.06 -12.03
CA LYS A 60 20.58 22.72 -11.71
C LYS A 60 19.08 22.58 -12.02
N LEU A 61 18.29 23.57 -11.59
CA LEU A 61 16.85 23.59 -11.84
C LEU A 61 16.53 23.67 -13.33
N LEU A 62 17.18 24.56 -14.07
CA LEU A 62 16.98 24.70 -15.52
C LEU A 62 17.29 23.43 -16.32
N ILE A 63 18.34 22.69 -15.92
CA ILE A 63 18.68 21.43 -16.58
C ILE A 63 17.61 20.36 -16.30
N LEU A 64 17.13 20.31 -15.05
CA LEU A 64 16.07 19.39 -14.68
C LEU A 64 14.75 19.71 -15.36
N GLU A 65 14.35 20.99 -15.38
CA GLU A 65 13.15 21.48 -16.07
C GLU A 65 13.16 21.09 -17.56
N LYS A 66 14.25 21.37 -18.28
CA LYS A 66 14.38 20.99 -19.69
C LYS A 66 14.25 19.48 -19.92
N LYS A 67 14.74 18.67 -19.00
CA LYS A 67 14.61 17.22 -19.09
C LYS A 67 13.16 16.78 -18.84
N GLN A 68 12.48 17.40 -17.88
CA GLN A 68 11.08 17.13 -17.57
C GLN A 68 10.16 17.57 -18.74
N GLU A 69 10.36 18.74 -19.31
CA GLU A 69 9.64 19.21 -20.51
C GLU A 69 9.76 18.21 -21.67
N ALA A 70 10.93 17.61 -21.88
CA ALA A 70 11.12 16.60 -22.91
C ALA A 70 10.37 15.28 -22.63
N ALA A 71 10.06 14.99 -21.36
CA ALA A 71 9.37 13.78 -20.93
C ALA A 71 7.82 13.94 -20.84
N GLU A 72 7.30 15.17 -20.91
CA GLU A 72 5.86 15.48 -20.77
C GLU A 72 4.95 14.78 -21.78
N THR A 73 5.49 14.32 -22.91
CA THR A 73 4.72 13.60 -23.93
C THR A 73 4.32 12.20 -23.50
N ASP A 74 4.99 11.60 -22.51
CA ASP A 74 4.85 10.20 -22.16
C ASP A 74 4.07 9.98 -20.85
N PHE A 75 3.97 11.01 -19.99
CA PHE A 75 3.37 10.87 -18.65
C PHE A 75 2.51 12.09 -18.27
N CYS A 76 1.50 11.86 -17.40
CA CYS A 76 0.70 12.92 -16.80
C CYS A 76 1.39 13.48 -15.56
N PHE A 77 1.35 14.79 -15.34
CA PHE A 77 2.02 15.46 -14.22
C PHE A 77 1.05 16.06 -13.23
N THR A 78 1.52 16.12 -11.98
CA THR A 78 0.91 16.91 -10.91
C THR A 78 1.95 17.92 -10.41
N ASP A 79 1.63 19.21 -10.45
CA ASP A 79 2.49 20.28 -9.93
C ASP A 79 2.65 20.16 -8.41
N GLY A 80 3.87 20.35 -7.91
CA GLY A 80 4.21 20.25 -6.50
C GLY A 80 5.24 21.28 -6.04
N ASP A 81 5.57 21.27 -4.75
CA ASP A 81 6.68 22.08 -4.21
C ASP A 81 8.02 21.52 -4.67
N ASP A 82 8.75 22.30 -5.45
CA ASP A 82 10.01 21.92 -6.10
C ASP A 82 11.28 22.28 -5.29
N THR A 83 11.11 22.81 -4.08
CA THR A 83 12.26 23.24 -3.24
C THR A 83 13.25 22.11 -2.91
N TRP A 84 12.78 20.87 -2.88
CA TRP A 84 13.60 19.69 -2.63
C TRP A 84 14.55 19.36 -3.79
N LYS A 85 14.25 19.78 -5.03
CA LYS A 85 15.09 19.56 -6.22
C LYS A 85 16.46 20.19 -6.07
N LYS A 86 16.59 21.28 -5.28
CA LYS A 86 17.86 21.94 -4.94
C LYS A 86 18.82 21.05 -4.17
N LYS A 87 18.31 20.04 -3.47
CA LYS A 87 19.12 19.10 -2.66
C LYS A 87 19.68 17.94 -3.50
N LEU A 88 19.27 17.83 -4.78
CA LEU A 88 19.78 16.80 -5.67
C LEU A 88 21.26 17.01 -5.98
N GLU A 89 22.00 15.91 -6.02
CA GLU A 89 23.43 15.92 -6.33
C GLU A 89 23.66 15.59 -7.80
N TYR A 90 24.57 16.37 -8.42
CA TYR A 90 24.92 16.26 -9.84
C TYR A 90 26.39 15.87 -10.01
N GLU A 91 26.68 15.17 -11.12
CA GLU A 91 28.06 14.94 -11.57
C GLU A 91 28.67 16.24 -12.07
N PRO A 92 29.83 16.69 -11.54
CA PRO A 92 30.37 18.01 -11.82
C PRO A 92 30.64 18.32 -13.31
N ARG A 93 30.87 17.30 -14.12
CA ARG A 93 31.26 17.48 -15.53
C ARG A 93 30.10 17.33 -16.51
N SER A 94 29.23 16.39 -16.26
CA SER A 94 28.14 16.05 -17.17
C SER A 94 26.84 16.75 -16.81
N MET A 95 26.75 17.34 -15.62
CA MET A 95 25.52 17.92 -15.07
C MET A 95 24.35 16.93 -15.03
N VAL A 96 24.65 15.64 -15.05
CA VAL A 96 23.69 14.56 -14.91
C VAL A 96 23.54 14.25 -13.42
N LEU A 97 22.35 13.88 -12.98
CA LEU A 97 22.12 13.46 -11.60
C LEU A 97 23.02 12.27 -11.26
N LYS A 98 23.66 12.34 -10.08
CA LYS A 98 24.45 11.20 -9.61
C LYS A 98 23.58 9.99 -9.38
N ASN A 99 24.03 8.86 -9.89
CA ASN A 99 23.41 7.57 -9.61
C ASN A 99 23.74 7.10 -8.19
N ASN A 100 23.14 7.72 -7.20
CA ASN A 100 23.32 7.36 -5.78
C ASN A 100 21.97 7.18 -5.06
N LEU A 101 22.04 6.58 -3.88
CA LEU A 101 20.84 6.29 -3.09
C LEU A 101 20.18 7.58 -2.57
N HIS A 102 20.97 8.64 -2.32
CA HIS A 102 20.44 9.92 -1.84
C HIS A 102 19.44 10.51 -2.84
N ASN A 103 19.85 10.64 -4.10
CA ASN A 103 19.01 11.24 -5.14
C ASN A 103 17.71 10.45 -5.38
N ILE A 104 17.80 9.13 -5.60
CA ILE A 104 16.60 8.34 -5.84
C ILE A 104 15.66 8.31 -4.64
N THR A 105 16.19 8.29 -3.41
CA THR A 105 15.37 8.38 -2.20
C THR A 105 14.66 9.73 -2.13
N LEU A 106 15.38 10.82 -2.40
CA LEU A 106 14.83 12.17 -2.39
C LEU A 106 13.73 12.36 -3.43
N ILE A 107 13.91 11.81 -4.64
CA ILE A 107 12.89 11.77 -5.70
C ILE A 107 11.65 11.00 -5.21
N MET A 108 11.83 9.77 -4.72
CA MET A 108 10.73 8.95 -4.22
C MET A 108 9.97 9.58 -3.06
N GLU A 109 10.67 10.33 -2.17
CA GLU A 109 10.05 10.99 -1.03
C GLU A 109 9.24 12.23 -1.41
N ASN A 110 9.65 12.97 -2.44
CA ASN A 110 9.14 14.32 -2.67
C ASN A 110 8.34 14.49 -3.97
N ASP A 111 8.62 13.69 -5.02
CA ASP A 111 7.85 13.78 -6.26
C ASP A 111 6.37 13.50 -6.00
N PRO A 112 5.46 14.46 -6.28
CA PRO A 112 4.03 14.31 -6.04
C PRO A 112 3.43 13.12 -6.77
N ASN A 113 3.94 12.76 -7.95
CA ASN A 113 3.48 11.64 -8.76
C ASN A 113 3.82 10.26 -8.16
N LEU A 114 4.77 10.22 -7.22
CA LEU A 114 5.23 8.97 -6.57
C LEU A 114 4.73 8.84 -5.11
N LYS A 115 4.03 9.83 -4.59
CA LYS A 115 3.52 9.83 -3.20
C LYS A 115 2.49 8.74 -2.94
N GLY A 116 1.75 8.34 -3.97
CA GLY A 116 0.74 7.29 -3.89
C GLY A 116 1.29 5.88 -3.72
N ILE A 117 2.61 5.68 -3.89
CA ILE A 117 3.26 4.38 -3.70
C ILE A 117 3.51 4.16 -2.22
N VAL A 118 2.82 3.17 -1.63
CA VAL A 118 2.79 2.93 -0.19
C VAL A 118 2.96 1.44 0.12
N PHE A 119 3.26 1.10 1.37
CA PHE A 119 3.26 -0.29 1.84
C PHE A 119 1.97 -0.59 2.62
N ASN A 120 1.20 -1.56 2.15
CA ASN A 120 -0.01 -2.03 2.82
C ASN A 120 0.34 -3.15 3.81
N GLN A 121 0.20 -2.87 5.12
CA GLN A 121 0.52 -3.81 6.19
C GLN A 121 -0.43 -5.03 6.26
N LEU A 122 -1.66 -4.92 5.74
CA LEU A 122 -2.59 -6.05 5.68
C LEU A 122 -2.25 -6.99 4.53
N ALA A 123 -1.86 -6.43 3.37
CA ALA A 123 -1.47 -7.20 2.19
C ALA A 123 -0.01 -7.66 2.24
N ASP A 124 0.80 -7.12 3.16
CA ASP A 124 2.25 -7.33 3.24
C ASP A 124 2.93 -7.07 1.90
N GLY A 125 2.56 -5.96 1.26
CA GLY A 125 3.02 -5.64 -0.08
C GLY A 125 2.79 -4.18 -0.49
N LEU A 126 3.35 -3.83 -1.65
CA LEU A 126 3.18 -2.50 -2.22
C LEU A 126 1.75 -2.32 -2.77
N GLU A 127 1.27 -1.10 -2.63
CA GLU A 127 -0.04 -0.67 -3.14
C GLU A 127 0.08 0.75 -3.69
N ILE A 128 -0.74 1.07 -4.68
CA ILE A 128 -0.91 2.42 -5.18
C ILE A 128 -2.18 3.01 -4.58
N LYS A 129 -2.01 3.99 -3.68
CA LYS A 129 -3.09 4.73 -3.02
C LYS A 129 -3.23 6.11 -3.69
N GLY A 130 -4.13 6.22 -4.62
CA GLY A 130 -4.32 7.42 -5.44
C GLY A 130 -3.87 7.23 -6.89
N GLU A 131 -3.33 8.29 -7.49
CA GLU A 131 -2.91 8.29 -8.88
C GLU A 131 -1.40 8.17 -9.03
N VAL A 132 -0.98 7.54 -10.12
CA VAL A 132 0.41 7.48 -10.60
C VAL A 132 0.45 7.90 -12.06
N PRO A 133 1.60 8.37 -12.59
CA PRO A 133 1.67 8.91 -13.96
C PRO A 133 1.52 7.87 -15.08
N TRP A 134 1.36 6.60 -14.73
CA TRP A 134 1.13 5.52 -15.68
C TRP A 134 -0.20 4.80 -15.44
N LYS A 135 -0.65 4.03 -16.42
CA LYS A 135 -1.90 3.27 -16.31
C LYS A 135 -1.76 2.12 -15.31
N HIS A 136 -2.49 2.24 -14.20
CA HIS A 136 -2.55 1.23 -13.15
C HIS A 136 -4.00 0.78 -12.92
N PRO A 137 -4.42 -0.40 -13.46
CA PRO A 137 -5.81 -0.86 -13.39
C PRO A 137 -6.15 -1.68 -12.14
N ALA A 138 -5.16 -1.97 -11.29
CA ALA A 138 -5.29 -2.83 -10.13
C ALA A 138 -5.02 -2.04 -8.84
N ARG A 139 -5.42 -2.59 -7.69
CA ARG A 139 -5.12 -2.01 -6.39
C ARG A 139 -3.67 -2.28 -5.98
N PHE A 140 -3.24 -3.53 -6.08
CA PHE A 140 -1.92 -3.96 -5.63
C PHE A 140 -0.86 -3.76 -6.71
N TRP A 141 0.36 -3.53 -6.27
CA TRP A 141 1.54 -3.40 -7.12
C TRP A 141 1.77 -4.65 -7.98
N ARG A 142 2.11 -4.45 -9.24
CA ARG A 142 2.37 -5.50 -10.23
C ARG A 142 3.80 -5.41 -10.72
N ASP A 143 4.34 -6.48 -11.29
CA ASP A 143 5.66 -6.48 -11.94
C ASP A 143 5.80 -5.39 -13.01
N ALA A 144 4.70 -5.06 -13.70
CA ALA A 144 4.67 -3.98 -14.67
C ALA A 144 4.90 -2.60 -14.03
N ASP A 145 4.52 -2.41 -12.78
CA ASP A 145 4.66 -1.12 -12.10
C ASP A 145 6.12 -0.84 -11.70
N ASP A 146 6.95 -1.88 -11.49
CA ASP A 146 8.40 -1.72 -11.33
C ASP A 146 9.02 -1.14 -12.62
N ALA A 147 8.65 -1.68 -13.78
CA ALA A 147 9.13 -1.19 -15.07
C ALA A 147 8.64 0.24 -15.36
N GLN A 148 7.38 0.56 -15.02
CA GLN A 148 6.80 1.88 -15.19
C GLN A 148 7.48 2.91 -14.28
N LEU A 149 7.72 2.59 -13.02
CA LEU A 149 8.43 3.45 -12.09
C LEU A 149 9.85 3.76 -12.60
N ILE A 150 10.59 2.74 -13.04
CA ILE A 150 11.94 2.91 -13.59
C ILE A 150 11.87 3.80 -14.82
N SER A 151 10.96 3.54 -15.76
CA SER A 151 10.79 4.33 -16.98
C SER A 151 10.45 5.79 -16.68
N PHE A 152 9.55 6.03 -15.73
CA PHE A 152 9.19 7.37 -15.30
C PHE A 152 10.40 8.12 -14.74
N VAL A 153 11.12 7.51 -13.79
CA VAL A 153 12.28 8.18 -13.16
C VAL A 153 13.41 8.39 -14.18
N ASP A 154 13.68 7.42 -15.04
CA ASP A 154 14.72 7.54 -16.07
C ASP A 154 14.43 8.69 -17.04
N SER A 155 13.18 8.84 -17.47
CA SER A 155 12.76 9.91 -18.39
C SER A 155 12.90 11.28 -17.75
N HIS A 156 12.51 11.44 -16.47
CA HIS A 156 12.40 12.75 -15.82
C HIS A 156 13.67 13.19 -15.10
N TYR A 157 14.38 12.23 -14.52
CA TYR A 157 15.51 12.51 -13.65
C TYR A 157 16.83 11.93 -14.18
N GLY A 158 16.80 10.71 -14.67
CA GLY A 158 17.96 9.98 -15.15
C GLY A 158 18.05 8.58 -14.57
N SER A 159 18.97 7.80 -15.13
CA SER A 159 19.07 6.39 -14.82
C SER A 159 19.76 6.13 -13.49
N PHE A 160 19.12 5.28 -12.68
CA PHE A 160 19.68 4.78 -11.44
C PHE A 160 19.91 3.26 -11.54
N SER A 161 20.77 2.73 -10.69
CA SER A 161 20.98 1.29 -10.62
C SER A 161 19.77 0.58 -10.01
N GLU A 162 19.47 -0.62 -10.47
CA GLU A 162 18.41 -1.48 -9.91
C GLU A 162 18.53 -1.64 -8.39
N ARG A 163 19.77 -1.74 -7.87
CA ARG A 163 20.04 -1.77 -6.44
C ARG A 163 19.51 -0.52 -5.73
N ASN A 164 19.77 0.67 -6.28
CA ASN A 164 19.36 1.94 -5.68
C ASN A 164 17.85 2.09 -5.73
N TYR A 165 17.19 1.75 -6.85
CA TYR A 165 15.73 1.70 -6.95
C TYR A 165 15.13 0.83 -5.85
N ARG A 166 15.55 -0.41 -5.75
CA ARG A 166 15.00 -1.35 -4.78
C ARG A 166 15.16 -0.88 -3.34
N ILE A 167 16.30 -0.32 -2.97
CA ILE A 167 16.53 0.17 -1.61
C ILE A 167 15.66 1.41 -1.35
N ALA A 168 15.59 2.35 -2.28
CA ALA A 168 14.79 3.55 -2.14
C ALA A 168 13.29 3.25 -2.06
N VAL A 169 12.77 2.41 -2.97
CA VAL A 169 11.37 1.96 -2.94
C VAL A 169 11.06 1.30 -1.59
N THR A 170 11.88 0.31 -1.17
CA THR A 170 11.64 -0.39 0.10
C THR A 170 11.63 0.58 1.28
N LYS A 171 12.62 1.50 1.37
CA LYS A 171 12.71 2.47 2.46
C LYS A 171 11.51 3.42 2.48
N VAL A 172 11.25 4.07 1.34
CA VAL A 172 10.25 5.14 1.29
C VAL A 172 8.83 4.60 1.46
N THR A 173 8.54 3.43 0.92
CA THR A 173 7.24 2.80 1.10
C THR A 173 7.03 2.26 2.50
N ASP A 174 8.08 1.77 3.17
CA ASP A 174 8.03 1.39 4.60
C ASP A 174 7.73 2.60 5.48
N ASP A 175 8.39 3.74 5.24
CA ASP A 175 8.12 5.02 5.92
C ASP A 175 6.67 5.52 5.70
N ARG A 176 6.04 5.14 4.58
CA ARG A 176 4.64 5.44 4.22
C ARG A 176 3.71 4.26 4.48
N SER A 177 4.14 3.30 5.30
CA SER A 177 3.31 2.12 5.56
C SER A 177 2.01 2.50 6.27
N TYR A 178 0.93 1.85 5.87
CA TYR A 178 -0.39 2.07 6.44
C TYR A 178 -1.14 0.75 6.61
N HIS A 179 -2.18 0.77 7.43
CA HIS A 179 -3.04 -0.38 7.64
C HIS A 179 -4.48 -0.03 7.29
N PRO A 180 -5.05 -0.55 6.19
CA PRO A 180 -6.34 -0.10 5.67
C PRO A 180 -7.48 -0.28 6.67
N ILE A 181 -7.49 -1.38 7.43
CA ILE A 181 -8.55 -1.63 8.42
C ILE A 181 -8.41 -0.70 9.63
N ARG A 182 -7.19 -0.35 10.05
CA ARG A 182 -7.01 0.63 11.15
C ARG A 182 -7.49 2.01 10.72
N GLU A 183 -7.14 2.46 9.52
CA GLU A 183 -7.66 3.71 8.95
C GLU A 183 -9.19 3.68 8.86
N MET A 184 -9.78 2.56 8.43
CA MET A 184 -11.23 2.39 8.42
C MET A 184 -11.82 2.58 9.82
N PHE A 185 -11.26 1.93 10.87
CA PHE A 185 -11.74 2.09 12.24
C PHE A 185 -11.56 3.51 12.77
N GLU A 186 -10.52 4.22 12.39
CA GLU A 186 -10.27 5.62 12.75
C GLU A 186 -11.27 6.58 12.06
N SER A 187 -11.76 6.21 10.88
CA SER A 187 -12.73 6.98 10.10
C SER A 187 -14.20 6.70 10.47
N LEU A 188 -14.46 5.77 11.39
CA LEU A 188 -15.83 5.43 11.77
C LEU A 188 -16.51 6.60 12.49
N PRO A 189 -17.82 6.79 12.27
CA PRO A 189 -18.61 7.72 13.07
C PRO A 189 -18.70 7.22 14.51
N PRO A 190 -19.03 8.10 15.48
CA PRO A 190 -19.37 7.68 16.81
C PRO A 190 -20.50 6.66 16.79
N TRP A 191 -20.43 5.65 17.67
CA TRP A 191 -21.51 4.67 17.80
C TRP A 191 -22.82 5.35 18.27
N ASP A 192 -23.91 5.08 17.57
CA ASP A 192 -25.24 5.63 17.84
C ASP A 192 -25.94 5.02 19.08
N LYS A 193 -25.23 4.13 19.82
CA LYS A 193 -25.71 3.41 21.01
C LYS A 193 -26.80 2.38 20.73
N VAL A 194 -27.10 2.08 19.46
CA VAL A 194 -27.99 0.97 19.09
C VAL A 194 -27.21 -0.32 19.00
N ARG A 195 -27.55 -1.31 19.80
CA ARG A 195 -26.87 -2.59 19.85
C ARG A 195 -27.20 -3.43 18.61
N ARG A 196 -26.18 -3.76 17.85
CA ARG A 196 -26.27 -4.59 16.63
C ARG A 196 -25.21 -5.71 16.61
N ALA A 197 -24.07 -5.49 17.26
CA ALA A 197 -22.93 -6.41 17.18
C ALA A 197 -23.25 -7.83 17.67
N GLU A 198 -24.12 -7.98 18.65
CA GLU A 198 -24.53 -9.29 19.18
C GLU A 198 -25.77 -9.87 18.49
N THR A 199 -26.52 -9.06 17.74
CA THR A 199 -27.81 -9.46 17.14
C THR A 199 -27.77 -9.58 15.62
N VAL A 200 -26.66 -9.23 14.96
CA VAL A 200 -26.58 -9.19 13.49
C VAL A 200 -26.96 -10.54 12.83
N LEU A 201 -26.58 -11.67 13.41
CA LEU A 201 -26.98 -12.99 12.90
C LEU A 201 -28.47 -13.29 13.16
N ILE A 202 -29.01 -12.76 14.24
CA ILE A 202 -30.44 -12.89 14.60
C ILE A 202 -31.27 -12.05 13.64
N ASP A 203 -30.93 -10.78 13.53
CA ASP A 203 -31.71 -9.80 12.79
C ASP A 203 -31.69 -10.01 11.28
N TYR A 204 -30.58 -10.49 10.71
CA TYR A 204 -30.42 -10.65 9.26
C TYR A 204 -30.57 -12.10 8.76
N LEU A 205 -30.15 -13.09 9.54
CA LEU A 205 -30.19 -14.50 9.12
C LEU A 205 -31.22 -15.34 9.86
N GLY A 206 -31.95 -14.74 10.82
CA GLY A 206 -32.94 -15.47 11.59
C GLY A 206 -32.34 -16.58 12.46
N ALA A 207 -31.17 -16.31 13.05
CA ALA A 207 -30.64 -17.17 14.11
C ALA A 207 -31.51 -17.08 15.35
N GLU A 208 -31.48 -18.11 16.21
CA GLU A 208 -32.20 -18.12 17.47
C GLU A 208 -31.66 -17.03 18.42
N ASP A 209 -32.55 -16.23 18.99
CA ASP A 209 -32.18 -15.22 19.98
C ASP A 209 -31.92 -15.87 21.34
N ASN A 210 -30.70 -16.27 21.57
CA ASN A 210 -30.27 -16.86 22.84
C ASN A 210 -28.87 -16.34 23.24
N ARG A 211 -28.50 -16.60 24.50
CA ARG A 211 -27.21 -16.14 25.07
C ARG A 211 -26.01 -16.63 24.29
N TYR A 212 -26.07 -17.86 23.75
CA TYR A 212 -24.96 -18.45 23.00
C TYR A 212 -24.73 -17.69 21.69
N VAL A 213 -25.77 -17.54 20.87
CA VAL A 213 -25.68 -16.85 19.57
C VAL A 213 -25.18 -15.43 19.75
N ARG A 214 -25.74 -14.68 20.72
CA ARG A 214 -25.28 -13.32 21.03
C ARG A 214 -23.81 -13.29 21.41
N ALA A 215 -23.37 -14.20 22.29
CA ALA A 215 -21.97 -14.24 22.76
C ALA A 215 -20.98 -14.60 21.64
N VAL A 216 -21.25 -15.63 20.81
CA VAL A 216 -20.33 -16.04 19.75
C VAL A 216 -20.26 -15.00 18.64
N THR A 217 -21.39 -14.35 18.31
CA THR A 217 -21.43 -13.26 17.32
C THR A 217 -20.55 -12.09 17.78
N ARG A 218 -20.80 -11.57 18.99
CA ARG A 218 -20.00 -10.48 19.57
C ARG A 218 -18.52 -10.82 19.63
N LYS A 219 -18.16 -11.99 20.15
CA LYS A 219 -16.75 -12.42 20.26
C LYS A 219 -16.03 -12.53 18.90
N SER A 220 -16.70 -13.03 17.88
CA SER A 220 -16.12 -13.14 16.55
C SER A 220 -15.85 -11.77 15.91
N LEU A 221 -16.78 -10.82 16.07
CA LEU A 221 -16.58 -9.46 15.60
C LEU A 221 -15.51 -8.72 16.42
N CYS A 222 -15.50 -8.88 17.75
CA CYS A 222 -14.41 -8.34 18.58
C CYS A 222 -13.05 -8.95 18.23
N ALA A 223 -12.98 -10.24 17.91
CA ALA A 223 -11.75 -10.88 17.45
C ALA A 223 -11.26 -10.31 16.13
N ALA A 224 -12.17 -9.98 15.20
CA ALA A 224 -11.81 -9.31 13.95
C ALA A 224 -11.16 -7.95 14.22
N TYR A 225 -11.72 -7.14 15.11
CA TYR A 225 -11.10 -5.88 15.55
C TYR A 225 -9.75 -6.10 16.23
N MET A 226 -9.69 -7.01 17.21
CA MET A 226 -8.50 -7.22 18.03
C MET A 226 -7.33 -7.77 17.22
N ARG A 227 -7.57 -8.65 16.24
CA ARG A 227 -6.50 -9.19 15.39
C ARG A 227 -5.84 -8.15 14.48
N VAL A 228 -6.55 -7.09 14.14
CA VAL A 228 -5.98 -5.95 13.41
C VAL A 228 -5.12 -5.06 14.32
N HIS A 229 -5.56 -4.83 15.56
CA HIS A 229 -4.85 -3.97 16.51
C HIS A 229 -3.74 -4.70 17.27
N TYR A 230 -3.91 -6.00 17.49
CA TYR A 230 -2.97 -6.89 18.16
C TYR A 230 -2.71 -8.13 17.28
N PRO A 231 -1.96 -7.99 16.16
CA PRO A 231 -1.71 -9.08 15.24
C PRO A 231 -1.16 -10.33 15.93
N GLY A 232 -1.72 -11.48 15.58
CA GLY A 232 -1.34 -12.75 16.19
C GLY A 232 -2.01 -13.04 17.55
N ILE A 233 -2.89 -12.15 18.06
CA ILE A 233 -3.68 -12.47 19.27
C ILE A 233 -4.42 -13.81 19.08
N LYS A 234 -4.43 -14.64 20.12
CA LYS A 234 -5.02 -15.95 20.04
C LYS A 234 -6.54 -15.89 19.89
N PHE A 235 -7.03 -16.40 18.77
CA PHE A 235 -8.43 -16.65 18.51
C PHE A 235 -8.55 -17.85 17.57
N ASP A 236 -8.84 -19.01 18.14
CA ASP A 236 -8.89 -20.29 17.42
C ASP A 236 -10.35 -20.79 17.20
N ASN A 237 -11.30 -19.89 17.27
CA ASN A 237 -12.70 -20.17 17.05
C ASN A 237 -13.17 -19.64 15.70
N MET A 238 -14.19 -20.28 15.13
CA MET A 238 -14.85 -19.91 13.89
C MET A 238 -16.34 -20.11 14.04
N ILE A 239 -17.15 -19.07 13.73
CA ILE A 239 -18.58 -19.26 13.58
C ILE A 239 -18.85 -20.06 12.32
N VAL A 240 -19.76 -21.05 12.42
CA VAL A 240 -20.24 -21.80 11.26
C VAL A 240 -21.74 -21.60 11.13
N LEU A 241 -22.14 -20.93 10.06
CA LEU A 241 -23.54 -20.64 9.74
C LEU A 241 -24.15 -21.85 9.03
N ASN A 242 -25.07 -22.54 9.70
CA ASN A 242 -25.75 -23.71 9.16
C ASN A 242 -27.20 -23.37 8.80
N GLY A 243 -27.56 -23.47 7.54
CA GLY A 243 -28.92 -23.20 7.04
C GLY A 243 -29.02 -23.38 5.53
N ALA A 244 -30.24 -23.30 5.00
CA ALA A 244 -30.52 -23.49 3.61
C ALA A 244 -29.64 -22.66 2.66
N GLN A 245 -29.50 -23.13 1.45
CA GLN A 245 -28.81 -22.36 0.41
C GLN A 245 -29.64 -21.12 0.01
N GLY A 246 -28.98 -20.03 -0.35
CA GLY A 246 -29.65 -18.82 -0.88
C GLY A 246 -30.22 -17.87 0.18
N ILE A 247 -30.09 -18.16 1.49
CA ILE A 247 -30.60 -17.30 2.56
C ILE A 247 -29.70 -16.09 2.89
N GLY A 248 -28.60 -15.89 2.15
CA GLY A 248 -27.73 -14.72 2.29
C GLY A 248 -26.59 -14.85 3.31
N LYS A 249 -26.15 -16.09 3.66
CA LYS A 249 -25.04 -16.31 4.62
C LYS A 249 -23.76 -15.59 4.16
N SER A 250 -23.27 -15.91 2.97
CA SER A 250 -22.06 -15.31 2.40
C SER A 250 -22.24 -13.81 2.13
N THR A 251 -23.44 -13.38 1.75
CA THR A 251 -23.76 -11.95 1.55
C THR A 251 -23.58 -11.18 2.84
N LEU A 252 -24.04 -11.69 3.99
CA LEU A 252 -23.85 -11.03 5.28
C LEU A 252 -22.37 -10.94 5.65
N ILE A 253 -21.63 -12.04 5.49
CA ILE A 253 -20.20 -12.09 5.82
C ILE A 253 -19.42 -11.09 4.92
N SER A 254 -19.71 -11.09 3.62
CA SER A 254 -19.07 -10.18 2.67
C SER A 254 -19.42 -8.71 2.95
N SER A 255 -20.66 -8.41 3.37
CA SER A 255 -21.05 -7.05 3.76
C SER A 255 -20.26 -6.56 4.98
N LEU A 256 -20.00 -7.43 5.96
CA LEU A 256 -19.18 -7.10 7.14
C LEU A 256 -17.71 -6.91 6.80
N GLY A 257 -17.15 -7.71 5.86
CA GLY A 257 -15.76 -7.63 5.45
C GLY A 257 -15.47 -6.56 4.41
N GLY A 258 -16.49 -6.13 3.67
CA GLY A 258 -16.35 -5.16 2.57
C GLY A 258 -15.32 -5.61 1.54
N GLU A 259 -14.46 -4.72 1.11
CA GLU A 259 -13.39 -4.99 0.14
C GLU A 259 -12.29 -5.94 0.67
N TRP A 260 -12.24 -6.19 1.98
CA TRP A 260 -11.29 -7.10 2.61
C TRP A 260 -11.92 -8.47 2.95
N PHE A 261 -13.02 -8.81 2.30
CA PHE A 261 -13.63 -10.13 2.35
C PHE A 261 -13.05 -11.05 1.29
N SER A 262 -12.90 -12.34 1.59
CA SER A 262 -12.58 -13.37 0.61
C SER A 262 -13.25 -14.69 0.94
N ASP A 263 -13.76 -15.36 -0.08
CA ASP A 263 -14.26 -16.73 -0.08
C ASP A 263 -13.39 -17.70 -0.89
N SER A 264 -12.20 -17.23 -1.31
CA SER A 264 -11.29 -17.98 -2.20
C SER A 264 -10.49 -19.09 -1.50
N LEU A 265 -10.56 -19.18 -0.17
CA LEU A 265 -9.79 -20.14 0.62
C LEU A 265 -10.45 -21.53 0.59
N ALA A 266 -9.82 -22.48 -0.10
CA ALA A 266 -10.27 -23.85 -0.15
C ALA A 266 -9.57 -24.73 0.90
N LEU A 267 -10.20 -25.87 1.26
CA LEU A 267 -9.63 -26.84 2.20
C LEU A 267 -8.29 -27.43 1.72
N SER A 268 -8.14 -27.58 0.40
CA SER A 268 -6.88 -28.03 -0.23
C SER A 268 -5.70 -27.12 0.06
N ASP A 269 -5.93 -25.82 0.17
CA ASP A 269 -4.89 -24.81 0.33
C ASP A 269 -4.25 -24.83 1.72
N MET A 270 -4.98 -25.31 2.74
CA MET A 270 -4.60 -25.19 4.15
C MET A 270 -3.34 -25.96 4.56
N ASN A 271 -2.79 -26.78 3.68
CA ASN A 271 -1.63 -27.62 3.93
C ASN A 271 -0.29 -26.95 3.58
N ASP A 272 -0.30 -25.90 2.76
CA ASP A 272 0.91 -25.30 2.22
C ASP A 272 0.93 -23.76 2.35
N LYS A 273 1.93 -23.13 1.74
CA LYS A 273 2.09 -21.68 1.73
C LYS A 273 0.99 -20.95 0.93
N THR A 274 0.29 -21.66 0.03
CA THR A 274 -0.79 -21.09 -0.78
C THR A 274 -1.90 -20.52 0.09
N ALA A 275 -2.21 -21.17 1.22
CA ALA A 275 -3.16 -20.62 2.17
C ALA A 275 -2.68 -19.28 2.75
N ALA A 276 -1.39 -19.20 3.13
CA ALA A 276 -0.84 -17.97 3.68
C ALA A 276 -0.88 -16.82 2.65
N GLU A 277 -0.57 -17.10 1.38
CA GLU A 277 -0.69 -16.14 0.27
C GLU A 277 -2.14 -15.68 0.06
N LYS A 278 -3.11 -16.59 0.18
CA LYS A 278 -4.55 -16.27 0.07
C LYS A 278 -5.11 -15.48 1.26
N LEU A 279 -4.41 -15.41 2.39
CA LEU A 279 -4.80 -14.56 3.52
C LEU A 279 -4.37 -13.11 3.34
N GLN A 280 -3.39 -12.84 2.49
CA GLN A 280 -2.83 -11.50 2.31
C GLN A 280 -3.87 -10.53 1.75
N GLY A 281 -4.01 -9.38 2.40
CA GLY A 281 -4.95 -8.34 1.99
C GLY A 281 -6.40 -8.61 2.40
N TYR A 282 -6.68 -9.70 3.13
CA TYR A 282 -8.03 -10.04 3.57
C TYR A 282 -8.16 -10.11 5.09
N TRP A 283 -9.30 -9.65 5.57
CA TRP A 283 -9.61 -9.50 6.98
C TRP A 283 -10.65 -10.51 7.47
N ILE A 284 -11.72 -10.69 6.70
CA ILE A 284 -12.79 -11.67 6.95
C ILE A 284 -12.77 -12.70 5.84
N LEU A 285 -12.53 -13.96 6.19
CA LEU A 285 -12.50 -15.03 5.20
C LEU A 285 -13.63 -16.03 5.45
N GLU A 286 -14.28 -16.42 4.39
CA GLU A 286 -15.26 -17.48 4.40
C GLU A 286 -14.64 -18.82 3.96
N ILE A 287 -14.90 -19.86 4.74
CA ILE A 287 -14.61 -21.25 4.38
C ILE A 287 -15.96 -21.89 4.06
N GLY A 288 -16.26 -21.99 2.77
CA GLY A 288 -17.50 -22.57 2.28
C GLY A 288 -17.51 -24.09 2.33
N GLU A 289 -18.71 -24.66 2.11
CA GLU A 289 -18.93 -26.08 1.84
C GLU A 289 -18.37 -27.05 2.91
N LEU A 290 -18.51 -26.69 4.20
CA LEU A 290 -18.11 -27.56 5.30
C LEU A 290 -18.92 -28.86 5.41
N ALA A 291 -19.95 -29.01 4.57
CA ALA A 291 -20.76 -30.23 4.49
C ALA A 291 -19.94 -31.41 3.93
N GLY A 292 -20.03 -32.56 4.56
CA GLY A 292 -19.39 -33.78 4.06
C GLY A 292 -17.87 -33.90 4.31
N MET A 293 -17.25 -32.98 5.07
CA MET A 293 -15.84 -33.09 5.44
C MET A 293 -15.55 -34.41 6.19
N LYS A 294 -14.45 -35.06 5.81
CA LYS A 294 -13.89 -36.18 6.54
C LYS A 294 -13.20 -35.71 7.82
N LYS A 295 -13.01 -36.60 8.80
CA LYS A 295 -12.29 -36.26 10.04
C LYS A 295 -10.93 -35.62 9.80
N ALA A 296 -10.17 -36.11 8.83
CA ALA A 296 -8.87 -35.56 8.48
C ALA A 296 -8.95 -34.10 8.00
N ASP A 297 -10.00 -33.71 7.30
CA ASP A 297 -10.20 -32.34 6.80
C ASP A 297 -10.60 -31.41 7.95
N ILE A 298 -11.44 -31.89 8.87
CA ILE A 298 -11.81 -31.19 10.10
C ILE A 298 -10.56 -30.88 10.94
N ASP A 299 -9.65 -31.87 11.09
CA ASP A 299 -8.41 -31.67 11.86
C ASP A 299 -7.45 -30.69 11.16
N LYS A 300 -7.42 -30.66 9.82
CA LYS A 300 -6.67 -29.63 9.06
C LYS A 300 -7.22 -28.24 9.32
N VAL A 301 -8.54 -28.04 9.23
CA VAL A 301 -9.19 -26.76 9.51
C VAL A 301 -8.90 -26.33 10.94
N LYS A 302 -9.03 -27.22 11.94
CA LYS A 302 -8.70 -26.93 13.35
C LYS A 302 -7.25 -26.46 13.50
N ALA A 303 -6.31 -27.18 12.88
CA ALA A 303 -4.89 -26.81 12.91
C ALA A 303 -4.64 -25.48 12.24
N PHE A 304 -5.30 -25.24 11.10
CA PHE A 304 -5.14 -24.01 10.37
C PHE A 304 -5.70 -22.78 11.11
N ILE A 305 -6.94 -22.83 11.61
CA ILE A 305 -7.54 -21.68 12.33
C ILE A 305 -6.85 -21.35 13.64
N SER A 306 -6.15 -22.35 14.24
CA SER A 306 -5.44 -22.18 15.51
C SER A 306 -4.07 -21.50 15.40
N ARG A 307 -3.56 -21.27 14.19
CA ARG A 307 -2.29 -20.59 14.00
C ARG A 307 -2.41 -19.13 14.41
N GLN A 308 -1.40 -18.63 15.08
CA GLN A 308 -1.27 -17.22 15.45
C GLN A 308 -0.42 -16.44 14.41
N ASP A 309 0.48 -17.14 13.73
CA ASP A 309 1.30 -16.63 12.64
C ASP A 309 1.37 -17.62 11.47
N ASP A 310 1.68 -17.10 10.31
CA ASP A 310 2.05 -17.88 9.13
C ASP A 310 3.48 -17.52 8.74
N LYS A 311 4.32 -18.53 8.45
CA LYS A 311 5.73 -18.33 8.09
C LYS A 311 5.90 -18.54 6.60
N TYR A 312 6.13 -17.47 5.89
CA TYR A 312 6.42 -17.52 4.46
C TYR A 312 7.38 -16.39 4.07
N ARG A 313 7.81 -16.42 2.82
CA ARG A 313 8.60 -15.36 2.22
C ARG A 313 7.66 -14.52 1.35
N ALA A 314 7.49 -13.25 1.68
CA ALA A 314 6.73 -12.30 0.87
C ALA A 314 7.29 -12.24 -0.57
N SER A 315 6.47 -11.88 -1.54
CA SER A 315 6.79 -11.94 -2.97
C SER A 315 8.09 -11.21 -3.34
N PHE A 316 8.44 -10.13 -2.65
CA PHE A 316 9.69 -9.39 -2.82
C PHE A 316 10.68 -9.58 -1.66
N GLY A 317 10.31 -10.39 -0.67
CA GLY A 317 11.12 -10.65 0.51
C GLY A 317 12.31 -11.57 0.22
N ARG A 318 13.46 -11.29 0.86
CA ARG A 318 14.64 -12.17 0.82
C ARG A 318 14.66 -13.21 1.93
N ARG A 319 13.86 -13.00 2.98
CA ARG A 319 13.85 -13.83 4.19
C ARG A 319 12.47 -14.40 4.42
N VAL A 320 12.43 -15.57 5.03
CA VAL A 320 11.20 -16.12 5.62
C VAL A 320 10.97 -15.37 6.93
N THR A 321 9.83 -14.74 7.07
CA THR A 321 9.44 -13.97 8.26
C THR A 321 8.12 -14.50 8.82
N PRO A 322 7.87 -14.40 10.13
CA PRO A 322 6.56 -14.66 10.69
C PRO A 322 5.62 -13.50 10.32
N HIS A 323 4.43 -13.84 9.87
CA HIS A 323 3.35 -12.89 9.56
C HIS A 323 2.21 -13.13 10.55
N PRO A 324 2.13 -12.36 11.65
CA PRO A 324 1.08 -12.49 12.63
C PRO A 324 -0.30 -12.33 12.01
N ARG A 325 -1.23 -13.24 12.29
CA ARG A 325 -2.56 -13.23 11.68
C ARG A 325 -3.37 -12.03 12.10
N GLN A 326 -3.98 -11.40 11.11
CA GLN A 326 -4.84 -10.22 11.26
C GLN A 326 -6.29 -10.51 10.84
N CYS A 327 -6.57 -11.73 10.39
CA CYS A 327 -7.87 -12.14 9.86
C CYS A 327 -8.65 -13.05 10.80
N VAL A 328 -9.96 -13.14 10.58
CA VAL A 328 -10.87 -14.11 11.21
C VAL A 328 -11.57 -14.95 10.15
N PHE A 329 -12.04 -16.14 10.57
CA PHE A 329 -12.69 -17.09 9.68
C PHE A 329 -14.16 -17.26 10.04
N PHE A 330 -15.01 -17.33 9.03
CA PHE A 330 -16.39 -17.75 9.10
C PHE A 330 -16.57 -19.01 8.25
N GLY A 331 -17.38 -19.93 8.71
CA GLY A 331 -17.73 -21.12 7.96
C GLY A 331 -19.17 -21.09 7.50
N THR A 332 -19.47 -21.68 6.36
CA THR A 332 -20.85 -21.87 5.88
C THR A 332 -21.10 -23.33 5.53
N THR A 333 -22.30 -23.78 5.82
CA THR A 333 -22.77 -25.13 5.49
C THR A 333 -24.27 -25.15 5.26
N ASN A 334 -24.76 -26.13 4.49
CA ASN A 334 -26.18 -26.39 4.25
C ASN A 334 -26.59 -27.80 4.72
N SER A 335 -25.77 -28.43 5.58
CA SER A 335 -26.02 -29.80 6.02
C SER A 335 -27.15 -29.87 7.05
N GLU A 336 -28.26 -30.52 6.73
CA GLU A 336 -29.36 -30.77 7.66
C GLU A 336 -29.00 -31.80 8.74
N ASN A 337 -28.06 -32.72 8.47
CA ASN A 337 -27.70 -33.85 9.29
C ASN A 337 -26.32 -33.79 9.95
N GLY A 338 -25.94 -32.66 10.52
CA GLY A 338 -24.73 -32.53 11.32
C GLY A 338 -23.45 -32.87 10.53
N TYR A 339 -22.63 -31.87 10.25
CA TYR A 339 -21.38 -31.99 9.49
C TYR A 339 -20.15 -32.29 10.39
N LEU A 340 -20.27 -32.07 11.69
CA LEU A 340 -19.21 -32.35 12.67
C LEU A 340 -19.54 -33.61 13.46
N ARG A 341 -19.07 -34.74 12.98
CA ARG A 341 -19.32 -36.06 13.63
C ARG A 341 -18.35 -36.35 14.79
N ASP A 342 -17.32 -35.54 15.01
CA ASP A 342 -16.35 -35.76 16.08
C ASP A 342 -16.69 -34.93 17.33
N ILE A 343 -16.92 -35.60 18.45
CA ILE A 343 -17.27 -34.99 19.75
C ILE A 343 -16.06 -34.29 20.38
N THR A 344 -14.83 -34.72 20.01
CA THR A 344 -13.60 -34.20 20.58
C THR A 344 -13.02 -33.05 19.76
N GLY A 345 -12.91 -31.87 20.33
CA GLY A 345 -12.28 -30.71 19.67
C GLY A 345 -13.21 -29.79 18.88
N ASN A 346 -14.52 -30.05 18.89
CA ASN A 346 -15.51 -29.18 18.20
C ASN A 346 -15.72 -27.82 18.86
N ARG A 347 -15.10 -27.57 20.03
CA ARG A 347 -15.15 -26.26 20.72
C ARG A 347 -14.70 -25.09 19.87
N ARG A 348 -13.91 -25.33 18.80
CA ARG A 348 -13.45 -24.31 17.87
C ARG A 348 -14.50 -23.89 16.86
N PHE A 349 -15.49 -24.75 16.59
CA PHE A 349 -16.57 -24.47 15.66
C PHE A 349 -17.81 -24.04 16.43
N TRP A 350 -18.14 -22.78 16.32
CA TRP A 350 -19.33 -22.19 16.93
C TRP A 350 -20.50 -22.30 15.95
N ASN A 351 -21.27 -23.36 16.08
CA ASN A 351 -22.40 -23.63 15.20
C ASN A 351 -23.58 -22.73 15.51
N VAL A 352 -24.01 -21.99 14.50
CA VAL A 352 -25.21 -21.15 14.56
C VAL A 352 -26.16 -21.59 13.46
N LYS A 353 -27.33 -22.12 13.86
CA LYS A 353 -28.41 -22.44 12.92
C LYS A 353 -29.08 -21.15 12.49
N VAL A 354 -29.27 -21.00 11.17
CA VAL A 354 -29.88 -19.82 10.56
C VAL A 354 -31.02 -20.24 9.63
N THR A 355 -32.13 -19.53 9.69
CA THR A 355 -33.36 -19.89 8.98
C THR A 355 -33.62 -19.04 7.74
N GLY A 356 -32.94 -17.89 7.61
CA GLY A 356 -33.24 -16.87 6.61
C GLY A 356 -34.47 -16.02 6.91
N GLN A 357 -35.07 -16.21 8.09
CA GLN A 357 -36.27 -15.48 8.54
C GLN A 357 -35.91 -14.36 9.53
N GLY A 358 -34.83 -13.64 9.25
CA GLY A 358 -34.46 -12.44 10.00
C GLY A 358 -35.43 -11.28 9.75
N LYS A 359 -35.40 -10.29 10.64
CA LYS A 359 -36.19 -9.05 10.52
C LYS A 359 -35.83 -8.25 9.28
N CYS A 360 -34.54 -8.29 8.90
CA CYS A 360 -33.98 -7.65 7.73
C CYS A 360 -33.36 -8.71 6.78
N LYS A 361 -33.11 -8.33 5.54
CA LYS A 361 -32.44 -9.23 4.60
C LYS A 361 -30.97 -8.87 4.47
N PRO A 362 -30.03 -9.85 4.34
CA PRO A 362 -28.60 -9.59 4.22
C PRO A 362 -28.23 -8.63 3.08
N TRP A 363 -28.93 -8.67 1.96
CA TRP A 363 -28.70 -7.78 0.81
C TRP A 363 -29.28 -6.36 0.99
N GLU A 364 -30.02 -6.10 2.06
CA GLU A 364 -30.53 -4.77 2.45
C GLU A 364 -29.60 -4.07 3.46
N MET A 365 -28.51 -4.75 3.89
CA MET A 365 -27.56 -4.16 4.82
C MET A 365 -26.81 -3.00 4.17
N THR A 366 -27.05 -1.80 4.67
CA THR A 366 -26.41 -0.59 4.14
C THR A 366 -24.99 -0.41 4.70
N ALA A 367 -24.14 0.30 3.97
CA ALA A 367 -22.80 0.65 4.44
C ALA A 367 -22.83 1.40 5.79
N GLU A 368 -23.84 2.24 6.03
CA GLU A 368 -23.99 2.95 7.31
C GLU A 368 -24.24 1.99 8.47
N VAL A 369 -25.10 0.98 8.30
CA VAL A 369 -25.34 -0.05 9.32
C VAL A 369 -24.06 -0.83 9.62
N VAL A 370 -23.29 -1.19 8.60
CA VAL A 370 -21.99 -1.87 8.76
C VAL A 370 -21.02 -0.99 9.56
N ARG A 371 -20.93 0.31 9.24
CA ARG A 371 -20.08 1.26 9.97
C ARG A 371 -20.50 1.37 11.45
N GLN A 372 -21.80 1.39 11.74
CA GLN A 372 -22.32 1.44 13.12
C GLN A 372 -22.06 0.12 13.88
N ILE A 373 -22.16 -1.04 13.22
CA ILE A 373 -21.76 -2.32 13.82
C ILE A 373 -20.28 -2.28 14.20
N TRP A 374 -19.40 -1.83 13.32
CA TRP A 374 -17.96 -1.75 13.61
C TRP A 374 -17.62 -0.68 14.66
N ALA A 375 -18.36 0.43 14.71
CA ALA A 375 -18.22 1.44 15.78
C ALA A 375 -18.58 0.85 17.15
N GLU A 376 -19.69 0.07 17.25
CA GLU A 376 -20.07 -0.66 18.44
C GLU A 376 -18.99 -1.68 18.85
N VAL A 377 -18.53 -2.50 17.90
CA VAL A 377 -17.49 -3.52 18.11
C VAL A 377 -16.21 -2.88 18.66
N ALA A 378 -15.79 -1.76 18.11
CA ALA A 378 -14.61 -1.03 18.58
C ALA A 378 -14.75 -0.56 20.04
N GLU A 379 -15.92 -0.05 20.45
CA GLU A 379 -16.17 0.32 21.85
C GLU A 379 -16.15 -0.92 22.78
N ILE A 380 -16.81 -2.01 22.38
CA ILE A 380 -16.84 -3.26 23.17
C ILE A 380 -15.43 -3.82 23.33
N ALA A 381 -14.66 -3.89 22.24
CA ALA A 381 -13.31 -4.42 22.28
C ALA A 381 -12.37 -3.57 23.15
N ARG A 382 -12.46 -2.24 23.06
CA ARG A 382 -11.69 -1.30 23.89
C ARG A 382 -12.08 -1.37 25.38
N SER A 383 -13.32 -1.75 25.70
CA SER A 383 -13.79 -1.93 27.09
C SER A 383 -13.27 -3.21 27.74
N GLY A 384 -12.51 -4.06 27.04
CA GLY A 384 -11.85 -5.24 27.57
C GLY A 384 -12.62 -6.54 27.40
N GLU A 385 -13.39 -6.69 26.32
CA GLU A 385 -14.00 -7.99 25.95
C GLU A 385 -12.92 -9.08 25.86
N LYS A 386 -13.16 -10.19 26.50
CA LYS A 386 -12.26 -11.36 26.47
C LYS A 386 -12.66 -12.29 25.32
N LEU A 387 -11.73 -12.63 24.46
CA LEU A 387 -11.92 -13.58 23.35
C LEU A 387 -12.06 -15.04 23.83
#